data_2551631fc1e87b03cee78a5ad84832da
#
_entry.id   2551631fc1e87b03cee78a5ad84832da
#
_cell.length_a   1.000
_cell.length_b   1.000
_cell.length_c   1.000
_cell.angle_alpha   90.00
_cell.angle_beta   90.00
_cell.angle_gamma   90.00
#
_symmetry.space_group_name_H-M   'P 1'
#
loop_
_entity.id
_entity.type
_entity.pdbx_description
1 polymer ?
#
loop_
_entity_poly.entity_id
_entity_poly.type
_entity_poly.pdbx_seq_one_letter_code
_entity_poly.pdbx_strand_id
1 'polypeptide(L)'
;TDIMSYVFKEEISINKERGFDVVGPDAESVTIGFRIPNAGTEEARAAKLVDLLLNNSVAGFIDLNLVKEQKLLSANSGAEQMMDYGVFMLTGKPKTGQTLEEVKDLLLGQLEKVRKGEFDKSMLDAILLNEEISNITKYKDNESRCFFLKDAYVQGIDYRDAYNDLAAMREMNKDFIVDFANLFLNQDRIVIYKRKGESAVAEKIEKPEIHAVELNRDKQSQFVKQWLAMPSQTIQPLAVNLKEVVKREYVGPAVLNYVQNADNKLFSLSYRYDYGKWHNKSLSLVAPYMKLVGTKGYSAADVSKAFYRWGCKFAFMEGNDHYNISIVGPEEYFDSAVWLLD
;
A
#
# COMPACT_ATOMS: atom_id res chain seq x y z
N THR A 1 37.79 5.83 -2.74
CA THR A 1 37.24 6.56 -1.58
C THR A 1 36.83 5.50 -0.60
N ASP A 2 37.52 5.39 0.52
CA ASP A 2 37.18 4.46 1.59
C ASP A 2 35.81 4.88 2.15
N ILE A 3 34.81 4.03 2.04
CA ILE A 3 33.51 4.22 2.68
C ILE A 3 33.73 3.89 4.16
N MET A 4 33.65 4.91 5.01
CA MET A 4 33.74 4.69 6.46
C MET A 4 32.53 3.83 6.88
N SER A 5 32.79 2.67 7.46
CA SER A 5 31.75 1.86 8.09
C SER A 5 31.26 2.60 9.35
N TYR A 6 29.98 2.91 9.39
CA TYR A 6 29.34 3.45 10.57
C TYR A 6 29.05 2.32 11.56
N VAL A 7 29.51 2.48 12.80
CA VAL A 7 29.14 1.56 13.88
C VAL A 7 27.82 2.05 14.47
N PHE A 8 26.74 1.30 14.21
CA PHE A 8 25.43 1.59 14.78
C PHE A 8 25.49 1.50 16.31
N LYS A 9 24.95 2.51 16.97
CA LYS A 9 24.82 2.52 18.43
C LYS A 9 23.38 2.15 18.76
N GLU A 10 23.20 1.04 19.46
CA GLU A 10 21.88 0.58 19.88
C GLU A 10 21.15 1.64 20.73
N GLU A 11 19.92 1.94 20.38
CA GLU A 11 19.08 2.87 21.12
C GLU A 11 18.52 2.23 22.39
N ILE A 12 18.46 3.01 23.46
CA ILE A 12 17.88 2.59 24.72
C ILE A 12 16.35 2.69 24.66
N SER A 13 15.64 1.65 25.12
CA SER A 13 14.19 1.68 25.27
C SER A 13 13.74 2.83 26.18
N ILE A 14 12.67 3.51 25.79
CA ILE A 14 12.07 4.60 26.58
C ILE A 14 11.18 4.11 27.71
N ASN A 15 10.74 2.85 27.65
CA ASN A 15 9.92 2.11 28.64
C ASN A 15 8.57 2.77 29.01
N LYS A 16 8.15 3.80 28.29
CA LYS A 16 6.87 4.51 28.51
C LYS A 16 6.46 5.34 27.30
N GLU A 17 5.19 5.68 27.22
CA GLU A 17 4.72 6.67 26.23
C GLU A 17 5.37 8.02 26.45
N ARG A 18 5.86 8.64 25.36
CA ARG A 18 6.29 10.06 25.33
C ARG A 18 5.48 10.79 24.28
N GLY A 19 4.84 11.88 24.69
CA GLY A 19 4.08 12.76 23.82
C GLY A 19 4.87 14.02 23.46
N PHE A 20 4.73 14.47 22.22
CA PHE A 20 5.31 15.71 21.71
C PHE A 20 4.26 16.49 20.93
N ASP A 21 4.16 17.80 21.20
CA ASP A 21 3.35 18.71 20.42
C ASP A 21 4.21 19.40 19.36
N VAL A 22 3.75 19.38 18.11
CA VAL A 22 4.37 20.08 16.97
C VAL A 22 3.35 21.02 16.37
N VAL A 23 3.69 22.30 16.24
CA VAL A 23 2.80 23.31 15.69
C VAL A 23 3.23 23.68 14.28
N GLY A 24 2.29 23.74 13.35
CA GLY A 24 2.56 24.11 11.94
C GLY A 24 1.27 24.44 11.18
N PRO A 25 1.38 25.02 9.98
CA PRO A 25 0.25 25.55 9.21
C PRO A 25 -0.71 24.48 8.65
N ASP A 26 -0.20 23.24 8.46
CA ASP A 26 -0.99 22.18 7.84
C ASP A 26 -2.03 21.58 8.82
N ALA A 27 -2.91 20.75 8.27
CA ALA A 27 -3.97 20.09 9.03
C ALA A 27 -3.43 19.29 10.22
N GLU A 28 -4.23 19.21 11.27
CA GLU A 28 -3.94 18.46 12.49
C GLU A 28 -3.86 16.95 12.23
N SER A 29 -2.98 16.28 12.95
CA SER A 29 -2.83 14.81 12.90
C SER A 29 -2.16 14.26 14.15
N VAL A 30 -2.37 12.98 14.42
CA VAL A 30 -1.62 12.20 15.41
C VAL A 30 -0.81 11.14 14.68
N THR A 31 0.44 11.00 15.09
CA THR A 31 1.29 9.87 14.66
C THR A 31 1.82 9.16 15.91
N ILE A 32 1.61 7.85 15.97
CA ILE A 32 2.08 6.98 17.04
C ILE A 32 3.15 6.08 16.44
N GLY A 33 4.37 6.14 16.96
CA GLY A 33 5.51 5.37 16.47
C GLY A 33 6.00 4.36 17.52
N PHE A 34 6.24 3.14 17.06
CA PHE A 34 6.83 2.05 17.85
C PHE A 34 8.11 1.59 17.15
N ARG A 35 9.16 1.29 17.92
CA ARG A 35 10.34 0.64 17.38
C ARG A 35 10.09 -0.86 17.23
N ILE A 36 10.45 -1.40 16.07
CA ILE A 36 10.35 -2.82 15.76
C ILE A 36 11.71 -3.35 15.30
N PRO A 37 11.94 -4.65 15.33
CA PRO A 37 13.15 -5.27 14.81
C PRO A 37 13.41 -4.96 13.33
N ASN A 38 14.65 -5.15 12.93
CA ASN A 38 15.15 -4.87 11.58
C ASN A 38 14.55 -5.80 10.51
N ALA A 39 14.73 -5.40 9.27
CA ALA A 39 14.33 -6.15 8.09
C ALA A 39 14.94 -7.57 8.04
N GLY A 40 14.22 -8.52 7.42
CA GLY A 40 14.65 -9.92 7.27
C GLY A 40 14.38 -10.83 8.46
N THR A 41 13.91 -10.31 9.60
CA THR A 41 13.57 -11.10 10.79
C THR A 41 12.13 -11.65 10.74
N GLU A 42 11.82 -12.63 11.58
CA GLU A 42 10.45 -13.12 11.72
C GLU A 42 9.52 -12.04 12.30
N GLU A 43 10.03 -11.25 13.22
CA GLU A 43 9.31 -10.11 13.81
C GLU A 43 8.98 -9.05 12.77
N ALA A 44 9.87 -8.80 11.80
CA ALA A 44 9.61 -7.89 10.70
C ALA A 44 8.45 -8.39 9.80
N ARG A 45 8.36 -9.70 9.57
CA ARG A 45 7.21 -10.34 8.89
C ARG A 45 5.93 -10.22 9.69
N ALA A 46 6.00 -10.46 11.01
CA ALA A 46 4.86 -10.26 11.90
C ALA A 46 4.38 -8.80 11.89
N ALA A 47 5.31 -7.83 11.92
CA ALA A 47 4.97 -6.41 11.80
C ALA A 47 4.20 -6.11 10.51
N LYS A 48 4.61 -6.68 9.38
CA LYS A 48 3.92 -6.55 8.10
C LYS A 48 2.51 -7.16 8.16
N LEU A 49 2.35 -8.33 8.78
CA LEU A 49 1.03 -8.95 8.95
C LEU A 49 0.12 -8.12 9.86
N VAL A 50 0.66 -7.58 10.96
CA VAL A 50 -0.09 -6.66 11.84
C VAL A 50 -0.52 -5.41 11.09
N ASP A 51 0.36 -4.83 10.28
CA ASP A 51 0.01 -3.69 9.44
C ASP A 51 -1.15 -4.01 8.50
N LEU A 52 -1.09 -5.12 7.78
CA LEU A 52 -2.15 -5.56 6.85
C LEU A 52 -3.46 -5.96 7.57
N LEU A 53 -3.40 -6.45 8.80
CA LEU A 53 -4.58 -6.67 9.65
C LEU A 53 -5.24 -5.34 10.04
N LEU A 54 -4.44 -4.31 10.28
CA LEU A 54 -4.94 -2.98 10.64
C LEU A 54 -5.39 -2.18 9.42
N ASN A 55 -4.56 -2.10 8.39
CA ASN A 55 -4.81 -1.28 7.22
C ASN A 55 -4.31 -1.96 5.94
N ASN A 56 -5.22 -2.43 5.12
CA ASN A 56 -4.94 -2.94 3.78
C ASN A 56 -5.73 -2.19 2.70
N SER A 57 -6.27 -1.01 3.05
CA SER A 57 -7.08 -0.11 2.22
C SER A 57 -8.47 -0.66 1.86
N VAL A 58 -8.86 -1.84 2.34
CA VAL A 58 -10.12 -2.49 1.97
C VAL A 58 -10.90 -3.03 3.18
N ALA A 59 -10.27 -3.91 3.96
CA ALA A 59 -10.92 -4.73 4.98
C ALA A 59 -10.14 -4.84 6.30
N GLY A 60 -9.10 -4.03 6.51
CA GLY A 60 -8.39 -3.94 7.78
C GLY A 60 -9.24 -3.32 8.90
N PHE A 61 -8.84 -3.49 10.14
CA PHE A 61 -9.60 -2.92 11.27
C PHE A 61 -9.72 -1.41 11.22
N ILE A 62 -8.66 -0.70 10.83
CA ILE A 62 -8.68 0.76 10.63
C ILE A 62 -9.60 1.10 9.46
N ASP A 63 -9.49 0.37 8.34
CA ASP A 63 -10.29 0.61 7.14
C ASP A 63 -11.80 0.51 7.43
N LEU A 64 -12.21 -0.56 8.11
CA LEU A 64 -13.61 -0.83 8.36
C LEU A 64 -14.17 0.02 9.51
N ASN A 65 -13.47 0.04 10.67
CA ASN A 65 -14.02 0.57 11.90
C ASN A 65 -13.81 2.07 12.08
N LEU A 66 -12.84 2.68 11.38
CA LEU A 66 -12.52 4.10 11.52
C LEU A 66 -12.80 4.87 10.24
N VAL A 67 -12.32 4.40 9.10
CA VAL A 67 -12.43 5.13 7.83
C VAL A 67 -13.82 4.95 7.21
N LYS A 68 -14.30 3.71 7.03
CA LYS A 68 -15.64 3.46 6.45
C LYS A 68 -16.78 3.92 7.35
N GLU A 69 -16.63 3.75 8.65
CA GLU A 69 -17.58 4.29 9.63
C GLU A 69 -17.46 5.81 9.83
N GLN A 70 -16.54 6.44 9.10
CA GLN A 70 -16.30 7.89 9.17
C GLN A 70 -16.07 8.40 10.61
N LYS A 71 -15.41 7.60 11.45
CA LYS A 71 -15.00 8.01 12.79
C LYS A 71 -13.80 8.95 12.79
N LEU A 72 -12.96 8.84 11.77
CA LEU A 72 -11.83 9.74 11.49
C LEU A 72 -11.92 10.28 10.06
N LEU A 73 -11.28 11.41 9.78
CA LEU A 73 -11.17 11.95 8.43
C LEU A 73 -10.29 11.05 7.57
N SER A 74 -9.19 10.57 8.12
CA SER A 74 -8.34 9.52 7.54
C SER A 74 -7.55 8.83 8.65
N ALA A 75 -7.22 7.56 8.43
CA ALA A 75 -6.35 6.80 9.32
C ALA A 75 -5.63 5.72 8.51
N ASN A 76 -4.40 5.43 8.89
CA ASN A 76 -3.59 4.36 8.31
C ASN A 76 -2.59 3.81 9.32
N SER A 77 -1.99 2.67 8.99
CA SER A 77 -0.80 2.12 9.63
C SER A 77 0.29 1.90 8.59
N GLY A 78 1.51 1.61 9.04
CA GLY A 78 2.63 1.27 8.19
C GLY A 78 3.79 0.69 9.00
N ALA A 79 4.41 -0.35 8.48
CA ALA A 79 5.64 -0.93 9.00
C ALA A 79 6.79 -0.59 8.06
N GLU A 80 7.64 0.34 8.45
CA GLU A 80 8.86 0.69 7.71
C GLU A 80 10.04 -0.09 8.29
N GLN A 81 10.68 -0.90 7.46
CA GLN A 81 11.76 -1.79 7.87
C GLN A 81 13.08 -1.31 7.26
N MET A 82 14.08 -1.22 8.11
CA MET A 82 15.42 -0.79 7.76
C MET A 82 16.44 -1.85 8.18
N MET A 83 17.71 -1.65 7.84
CA MET A 83 18.80 -2.58 8.08
C MET A 83 19.07 -2.82 9.57
N ASP A 84 19.00 -1.80 10.40
CA ASP A 84 19.37 -1.87 11.83
C ASP A 84 18.15 -2.05 12.75
N TYR A 85 17.02 -1.42 12.41
CA TYR A 85 15.73 -1.51 13.10
C TYR A 85 14.61 -1.09 12.15
N GLY A 86 13.38 -1.15 12.62
CA GLY A 86 12.22 -0.64 11.89
C GLY A 86 11.33 0.24 12.76
N VAL A 87 10.36 0.88 12.13
CA VAL A 87 9.35 1.68 12.81
C VAL A 87 7.96 1.23 12.37
N PHE A 88 7.12 0.93 13.34
CA PHE A 88 5.69 0.72 13.11
C PHE A 88 4.94 2.00 13.47
N MET A 89 4.13 2.50 12.54
CA MET A 89 3.41 3.76 12.72
C MET A 89 1.91 3.61 12.59
N LEU A 90 1.17 4.35 13.42
CA LEU A 90 -0.25 4.60 13.26
C LEU A 90 -0.45 6.09 13.06
N THR A 91 -1.18 6.50 12.04
CA THR A 91 -1.44 7.91 11.78
C THR A 91 -2.94 8.14 11.60
N GLY A 92 -3.46 9.23 12.17
CA GLY A 92 -4.86 9.60 12.04
C GLY A 92 -5.06 11.10 11.96
N LYS A 93 -6.10 11.52 11.21
CA LYS A 93 -6.53 12.91 11.10
C LYS A 93 -7.92 13.06 11.71
N PRO A 94 -8.12 14.07 12.58
CA PRO A 94 -9.41 14.31 13.24
C PRO A 94 -10.47 14.81 12.24
N LYS A 95 -11.72 14.55 12.57
CA LYS A 95 -12.84 15.29 12.01
C LYS A 95 -12.98 16.65 12.71
N THR A 96 -13.78 17.53 12.13
CA THR A 96 -14.10 18.82 12.74
C THR A 96 -14.66 18.63 14.15
N GLY A 97 -14.04 19.28 15.14
CA GLY A 97 -14.44 19.24 16.54
C GLY A 97 -13.94 18.01 17.33
N GLN A 98 -13.16 17.13 16.73
CA GLN A 98 -12.56 15.98 17.39
C GLN A 98 -11.17 16.34 17.95
N THR A 99 -10.85 15.87 19.14
CA THR A 99 -9.54 16.08 19.76
C THR A 99 -8.49 15.10 19.21
N LEU A 100 -7.22 15.47 19.29
CA LEU A 100 -6.13 14.59 18.86
C LEU A 100 -5.95 13.39 19.81
N GLU A 101 -6.32 13.56 21.07
CA GLU A 101 -6.34 12.51 22.10
C GLU A 101 -7.39 11.43 21.75
N GLU A 102 -8.58 11.84 21.33
CA GLU A 102 -9.61 10.91 20.83
C GLU A 102 -9.14 10.14 19.60
N VAL A 103 -8.44 10.81 18.68
CA VAL A 103 -7.84 10.14 17.49
C VAL A 103 -6.84 9.08 17.92
N LYS A 104 -5.95 9.40 18.87
CA LYS A 104 -5.00 8.44 19.44
C LYS A 104 -5.71 7.21 20.00
N ASP A 105 -6.72 7.43 20.83
CA ASP A 105 -7.44 6.34 21.50
C ASP A 105 -8.17 5.44 20.50
N LEU A 106 -8.75 6.01 19.45
CA LEU A 106 -9.37 5.24 18.36
C LEU A 106 -8.37 4.37 17.62
N LEU A 107 -7.16 4.88 17.31
CA LEU A 107 -6.10 4.13 16.66
C LEU A 107 -5.59 2.99 17.55
N LEU A 108 -5.28 3.28 18.80
CA LEU A 108 -4.83 2.28 19.77
C LEU A 108 -5.90 1.22 20.03
N GLY A 109 -7.17 1.59 19.99
CA GLY A 109 -8.29 0.65 20.11
C GLY A 109 -8.33 -0.39 18.97
N GLN A 110 -7.86 -0.05 17.75
CA GLN A 110 -7.74 -1.03 16.67
C GLN A 110 -6.52 -1.95 16.87
N LEU A 111 -5.40 -1.40 17.33
CA LEU A 111 -4.23 -2.18 17.67
C LEU A 111 -4.52 -3.19 18.80
N GLU A 112 -5.31 -2.78 19.80
CA GLU A 112 -5.70 -3.65 20.90
C GLU A 112 -6.49 -4.88 20.43
N LYS A 113 -7.28 -4.77 19.36
CA LYS A 113 -7.95 -5.93 18.74
C LYS A 113 -6.94 -6.96 18.23
N VAL A 114 -5.84 -6.52 17.60
CA VAL A 114 -4.76 -7.41 17.16
C VAL A 114 -4.07 -8.05 18.36
N ARG A 115 -3.76 -7.26 19.40
CA ARG A 115 -3.12 -7.74 20.63
C ARG A 115 -3.97 -8.79 21.38
N LYS A 116 -5.29 -8.70 21.28
CA LYS A 116 -6.24 -9.69 21.81
C LYS A 116 -6.50 -10.86 20.87
N GLY A 117 -5.94 -10.84 19.66
CA GLY A 117 -6.18 -11.85 18.65
C GLY A 117 -7.63 -11.86 18.12
N GLU A 118 -8.29 -10.69 18.03
CA GLU A 118 -9.65 -10.57 17.48
C GLU A 118 -9.68 -10.67 15.95
N PHE A 119 -8.89 -11.58 15.39
CA PHE A 119 -8.86 -11.91 13.96
C PHE A 119 -8.82 -13.43 13.80
N ASP A 120 -9.34 -13.91 12.70
CA ASP A 120 -9.40 -15.34 12.39
C ASP A 120 -8.41 -15.74 11.28
N LYS A 121 -8.28 -17.05 11.07
CA LYS A 121 -7.42 -17.60 10.02
C LYS A 121 -7.85 -17.11 8.63
N SER A 122 -9.14 -16.95 8.38
CA SER A 122 -9.64 -16.53 7.06
C SER A 122 -9.18 -15.12 6.69
N MET A 123 -8.96 -14.27 7.68
CA MET A 123 -8.42 -12.93 7.51
C MET A 123 -6.93 -12.96 7.12
N LEU A 124 -6.16 -13.83 7.76
CA LEU A 124 -4.74 -14.05 7.40
C LEU A 124 -4.62 -14.67 6.01
N ASP A 125 -5.42 -15.70 5.70
CA ASP A 125 -5.42 -16.35 4.38
C ASP A 125 -5.75 -15.32 3.27
N ALA A 126 -6.70 -14.42 3.52
CA ALA A 126 -7.03 -13.35 2.59
C ALA A 126 -5.87 -12.34 2.40
N ILE A 127 -5.19 -11.96 3.47
CA ILE A 127 -4.01 -11.08 3.40
C ILE A 127 -2.93 -11.74 2.54
N LEU A 128 -2.59 -12.99 2.81
CA LEU A 128 -1.55 -13.73 2.09
C LEU A 128 -1.90 -13.93 0.61
N LEU A 129 -3.17 -14.19 0.29
CA LEU A 129 -3.65 -14.26 -1.10
C LEU A 129 -3.47 -12.91 -1.82
N ASN A 130 -3.86 -11.80 -1.18
CA ASN A 130 -3.70 -10.47 -1.77
C ASN A 130 -2.23 -10.08 -1.96
N GLU A 131 -1.35 -10.46 -1.04
CA GLU A 131 0.11 -10.28 -1.18
C GLU A 131 0.67 -11.11 -2.36
N GLU A 132 0.22 -12.35 -2.53
CA GLU A 132 0.60 -13.18 -3.68
C GLU A 132 0.20 -12.54 -5.00
N ILE A 133 -1.05 -12.09 -5.12
CA ILE A 133 -1.55 -11.40 -6.32
C ILE A 133 -0.78 -10.10 -6.58
N SER A 134 -0.47 -9.35 -5.51
CA SER A 134 0.35 -8.15 -5.58
C SER A 134 1.74 -8.47 -6.13
N ASN A 135 2.39 -9.54 -5.65
CA ASN A 135 3.70 -9.98 -6.13
C ASN A 135 3.67 -10.42 -7.60
N ILE A 136 2.65 -11.22 -8.00
CA ILE A 136 2.46 -11.63 -9.39
C ILE A 136 2.38 -10.40 -10.31
N THR A 137 1.63 -9.38 -9.90
CA THR A 137 1.44 -8.16 -10.68
C THR A 137 2.69 -7.29 -10.70
N LYS A 138 3.30 -7.07 -9.52
CA LYS A 138 4.47 -6.22 -9.34
C LYS A 138 5.69 -6.75 -10.09
N TYR A 139 5.95 -8.05 -10.02
CA TYR A 139 7.16 -8.64 -10.61
C TYR A 139 7.05 -8.95 -12.11
N LYS A 140 5.94 -8.61 -12.78
CA LYS A 140 5.88 -8.55 -14.24
C LYS A 140 6.77 -7.43 -14.80
N ASP A 141 6.89 -6.34 -14.09
CA ASP A 141 7.67 -5.18 -14.50
C ASP A 141 9.16 -5.31 -14.15
N ASN A 142 10.04 -4.99 -15.10
CA ASN A 142 11.49 -5.06 -14.93
C ASN A 142 12.02 -4.05 -13.90
N GLU A 143 11.45 -2.87 -13.85
CA GLU A 143 11.83 -1.83 -12.91
C GLU A 143 11.51 -2.28 -11.47
N SER A 144 10.32 -2.83 -11.25
CA SER A 144 9.92 -3.37 -9.95
C SER A 144 10.83 -4.52 -9.49
N ARG A 145 11.29 -5.40 -10.41
CA ARG A 145 12.28 -6.43 -10.10
C ARG A 145 13.64 -5.84 -9.73
N CYS A 146 14.06 -4.79 -10.44
CA CYS A 146 15.30 -4.09 -10.12
C CYS A 146 15.25 -3.44 -8.74
N PHE A 147 14.15 -2.75 -8.41
CA PHE A 147 13.96 -2.18 -7.08
C PHE A 147 13.91 -3.24 -5.99
N PHE A 148 13.26 -4.37 -6.21
CA PHE A 148 13.24 -5.48 -5.27
C PHE A 148 14.67 -5.94 -4.91
N LEU A 149 15.52 -6.18 -5.92
CA LEU A 149 16.91 -6.59 -5.70
C LEU A 149 17.73 -5.49 -5.00
N LYS A 150 17.54 -4.24 -5.39
CA LYS A 150 18.18 -3.08 -4.74
C LYS A 150 17.75 -2.97 -3.26
N ASP A 151 16.46 -3.12 -2.97
CA ASP A 151 15.95 -2.99 -1.60
C ASP A 151 16.47 -4.12 -0.70
N ALA A 152 16.50 -5.37 -1.19
CA ALA A 152 17.11 -6.47 -0.47
C ALA A 152 18.60 -6.20 -0.15
N TYR A 153 19.36 -5.69 -1.13
CA TYR A 153 20.77 -5.32 -0.94
C TYR A 153 20.95 -4.21 0.10
N VAL A 154 20.14 -3.14 0.01
CA VAL A 154 20.21 -2.00 0.95
C VAL A 154 19.84 -2.42 2.37
N GLN A 155 18.91 -3.35 2.51
CA GLN A 155 18.49 -3.89 3.80
C GLN A 155 19.42 -4.98 4.35
N GLY A 156 20.43 -5.39 3.58
CA GLY A 156 21.37 -6.44 3.98
C GLY A 156 20.76 -7.85 3.99
N ILE A 157 19.69 -8.07 3.23
CA ILE A 157 18.98 -9.35 3.14
C ILE A 157 19.41 -10.09 1.87
N ASP A 158 19.63 -11.41 1.95
CA ASP A 158 19.80 -12.23 0.76
C ASP A 158 18.50 -12.15 -0.08
N TYR A 159 18.62 -11.86 -1.38
CA TYR A 159 17.46 -11.71 -2.25
C TYR A 159 16.59 -12.96 -2.33
N ARG A 160 17.14 -14.14 -2.08
CA ARG A 160 16.40 -15.41 -2.02
C ARG A 160 15.50 -15.48 -0.81
N ASP A 161 15.98 -14.98 0.34
CA ASP A 161 15.19 -14.90 1.56
C ASP A 161 14.07 -13.86 1.41
N ALA A 162 14.38 -12.70 0.81
CA ALA A 162 13.39 -11.68 0.48
C ALA A 162 12.32 -12.20 -0.52
N TYR A 163 12.72 -13.04 -1.50
CA TYR A 163 11.79 -13.66 -2.43
C TYR A 163 10.87 -14.69 -1.75
N ASN A 164 11.39 -15.43 -0.77
CA ASN A 164 10.67 -16.43 0.00
C ASN A 164 9.86 -15.83 1.18
N ASP A 165 9.87 -14.53 1.36
CA ASP A 165 9.25 -13.84 2.50
C ASP A 165 7.75 -14.18 2.65
N LEU A 166 7.01 -14.24 1.54
CA LEU A 166 5.60 -14.63 1.54
C LEU A 166 5.39 -16.10 2.01
N ALA A 167 6.27 -17.01 1.60
CA ALA A 167 6.20 -18.40 2.04
C ALA A 167 6.47 -18.51 3.55
N ALA A 168 7.45 -17.76 4.06
CA ALA A 168 7.72 -17.69 5.49
C ALA A 168 6.53 -17.10 6.29
N MET A 169 5.87 -16.07 5.76
CA MET A 169 4.67 -15.49 6.36
C MET A 169 3.50 -16.49 6.43
N ARG A 170 3.38 -17.43 5.49
CA ARG A 170 2.34 -18.48 5.48
C ARG A 170 2.50 -19.49 6.61
N GLU A 171 3.73 -19.71 7.07
CA GLU A 171 4.04 -20.61 8.18
C GLU A 171 3.82 -19.94 9.55
N MET A 172 3.59 -18.62 9.59
CA MET A 172 3.37 -17.90 10.84
C MET A 172 2.02 -18.24 11.45
N ASN A 173 2.03 -18.63 12.70
CA ASN A 173 0.79 -18.87 13.45
C ASN A 173 0.26 -17.57 14.08
N LYS A 174 -1.00 -17.60 14.46
CA LYS A 174 -1.70 -16.47 15.08
C LYS A 174 -1.04 -16.02 16.39
N ASP A 175 -0.59 -16.98 17.22
CA ASP A 175 -0.04 -16.70 18.54
C ASP A 175 1.25 -15.87 18.41
N PHE A 176 2.12 -16.21 17.44
CA PHE A 176 3.33 -15.42 17.17
C PHE A 176 3.02 -13.97 16.79
N ILE A 177 1.98 -13.74 15.99
CA ILE A 177 1.55 -12.38 15.59
C ILE A 177 1.02 -11.60 16.81
N VAL A 178 0.25 -12.26 17.67
CA VAL A 178 -0.26 -11.69 18.92
C VAL A 178 0.87 -11.38 19.90
N ASP A 179 1.81 -12.30 20.06
CA ASP A 179 2.98 -12.12 20.93
C ASP A 179 3.86 -10.99 20.44
N PHE A 180 4.12 -10.90 19.14
CA PHE A 180 4.82 -9.77 18.53
C PHE A 180 4.11 -8.44 18.86
N ALA A 181 2.79 -8.35 18.63
CA ALA A 181 2.03 -7.12 18.88
C ALA A 181 2.05 -6.74 20.37
N ASN A 182 2.02 -7.69 21.28
CA ASN A 182 2.12 -7.44 22.72
C ASN A 182 3.52 -7.04 23.16
N LEU A 183 4.56 -7.61 22.55
CA LEU A 183 5.96 -7.35 22.93
C LEU A 183 6.46 -6.01 22.39
N PHE A 184 6.19 -5.70 21.12
CA PHE A 184 6.78 -4.53 20.44
C PHE A 184 5.84 -3.35 20.30
N LEU A 185 4.51 -3.56 20.19
CA LEU A 185 3.54 -2.49 19.97
C LEU A 185 2.80 -2.13 21.27
N ASN A 186 3.54 -1.82 22.32
CA ASN A 186 3.05 -1.60 23.68
C ASN A 186 3.16 -0.13 24.14
N GLN A 187 3.56 0.10 25.40
CA GLN A 187 3.71 1.44 25.97
C GLN A 187 5.07 2.10 25.62
N ASP A 188 6.03 1.36 25.07
CA ASP A 188 7.29 1.90 24.59
C ASP A 188 7.10 2.56 23.22
N ARG A 189 6.50 3.75 23.21
CA ARG A 189 6.07 4.45 22.02
C ARG A 189 6.22 5.95 22.11
N ILE A 190 6.31 6.59 20.96
CA ILE A 190 6.28 8.05 20.82
C ILE A 190 4.96 8.45 20.18
N VAL A 191 4.33 9.49 20.73
CA VAL A 191 3.12 10.08 20.16
C VAL A 191 3.41 11.52 19.76
N ILE A 192 3.20 11.85 18.50
CA ILE A 192 3.37 13.21 17.97
C ILE A 192 2.00 13.77 17.68
N TYR A 193 1.65 14.86 18.38
CA TYR A 193 0.44 15.64 18.16
C TYR A 193 0.79 16.83 17.27
N LYS A 194 0.46 16.77 16.00
CA LYS A 194 0.59 17.92 15.10
C LYS A 194 -0.64 18.80 15.23
N ARG A 195 -0.45 19.97 15.81
CA ARG A 195 -1.50 20.98 15.98
C ARG A 195 -1.40 22.07 14.91
N LYS A 196 -2.55 22.54 14.44
CA LYS A 196 -2.59 23.64 13.48
C LYS A 196 -2.30 24.96 14.16
N GLY A 197 -1.36 25.73 13.63
CA GLY A 197 -0.99 27.05 14.16
C GLY A 197 0.25 27.61 13.50
N GLU A 198 0.64 28.80 13.93
CA GLU A 198 1.92 29.39 13.56
C GLU A 198 2.96 29.07 14.63
N SER A 199 4.12 28.58 14.23
CA SER A 199 5.23 28.35 15.15
C SER A 199 5.86 29.70 15.50
N ALA A 200 5.88 30.03 16.80
CA ALA A 200 6.55 31.23 17.30
C ALA A 200 8.08 31.18 17.16
N VAL A 201 8.65 30.03 16.82
CA VAL A 201 10.10 29.74 16.79
C VAL A 201 10.54 29.34 15.35
N ALA A 202 9.95 29.95 14.33
CA ALA A 202 10.51 29.80 12.99
C ALA A 202 11.78 30.65 12.90
N GLU A 203 12.94 30.07 13.20
CA GLU A 203 14.21 30.67 12.82
C GLU A 203 14.21 30.88 11.30
N LYS A 204 14.27 32.14 10.87
CA LYS A 204 14.48 32.48 9.46
C LYS A 204 15.89 32.03 9.11
N ILE A 205 16.01 30.86 8.50
CA ILE A 205 17.26 30.46 7.87
C ILE A 205 17.52 31.42 6.71
N GLU A 206 18.61 32.17 6.79
CA GLU A 206 19.05 32.98 5.65
C GLU A 206 19.33 32.05 4.47
N LYS A 207 18.68 32.34 3.35
CA LYS A 207 18.87 31.56 2.13
C LYS A 207 20.33 31.68 1.70
N PRO A 208 21.09 30.58 1.64
CA PRO A 208 22.49 30.65 1.19
C PRO A 208 22.54 31.17 -0.25
N GLU A 209 23.57 31.91 -0.56
CA GLU A 209 23.82 32.40 -1.93
C GLU A 209 24.04 31.17 -2.84
N ILE A 210 23.12 30.97 -3.76
CA ILE A 210 23.20 29.83 -4.68
C ILE A 210 23.95 30.31 -5.92
N HIS A 211 25.20 29.90 -6.04
CA HIS A 211 25.98 30.12 -7.26
C HIS A 211 25.61 29.08 -8.31
N ALA A 212 25.44 29.52 -9.56
CA ALA A 212 25.22 28.62 -10.67
C ALA A 212 26.46 27.68 -10.82
N VAL A 213 26.24 26.38 -10.69
CA VAL A 213 27.29 25.40 -10.95
C VAL A 213 27.47 25.27 -12.46
N GLU A 214 28.70 25.46 -12.95
CA GLU A 214 29.02 25.19 -14.36
C GLU A 214 28.74 23.72 -14.68
N LEU A 215 27.69 23.50 -15.47
CA LEU A 215 27.29 22.18 -15.93
C LEU A 215 28.18 21.79 -17.11
N ASN A 216 29.17 20.97 -16.86
CA ASN A 216 30.08 20.44 -17.86
C ASN A 216 29.39 19.28 -18.62
N ARG A 217 28.40 19.59 -19.42
CA ARG A 217 27.58 18.60 -20.14
C ARG A 217 28.35 17.80 -21.19
N ASP A 218 29.47 18.36 -21.68
CA ASP A 218 30.30 17.77 -22.70
C ASP A 218 31.43 16.87 -22.16
N LYS A 219 31.67 16.89 -20.85
CA LYS A 219 32.65 16.00 -20.20
C LYS A 219 32.01 14.68 -19.84
N GLN A 220 32.42 13.63 -20.51
CA GLN A 220 32.05 12.27 -20.21
C GLN A 220 33.21 11.54 -19.52
N SER A 221 32.91 10.75 -18.47
CA SER A 221 33.90 9.86 -17.88
C SER A 221 34.35 8.79 -18.89
N GLN A 222 35.54 8.21 -18.67
CA GLN A 222 36.01 7.13 -19.52
C GLN A 222 35.04 5.94 -19.51
N PHE A 223 34.41 5.64 -18.38
CA PHE A 223 33.38 4.62 -18.27
C PHE A 223 32.17 4.90 -19.19
N VAL A 224 31.64 6.13 -19.15
CA VAL A 224 30.50 6.50 -20.01
C VAL A 224 30.87 6.41 -21.50
N LYS A 225 32.10 6.84 -21.89
CA LYS A 225 32.57 6.71 -23.26
C LYS A 225 32.66 5.25 -23.70
N GLN A 226 33.18 4.36 -22.84
CA GLN A 226 33.26 2.92 -23.12
C GLN A 226 31.84 2.33 -23.23
N TRP A 227 30.93 2.69 -22.36
CA TRP A 227 29.55 2.19 -22.40
C TRP A 227 28.79 2.63 -23.65
N LEU A 228 28.91 3.90 -24.02
CA LEU A 228 28.31 4.42 -25.25
C LEU A 228 28.94 3.83 -26.55
N ALA A 229 30.19 3.38 -26.49
CA ALA A 229 30.85 2.73 -27.59
C ALA A 229 30.52 1.22 -27.72
N MET A 230 29.79 0.65 -26.73
CA MET A 230 29.37 -0.76 -26.81
C MET A 230 28.34 -0.94 -27.93
N PRO A 231 28.51 -1.97 -28.80
CA PRO A 231 27.56 -2.22 -29.86
C PRO A 231 26.19 -2.56 -29.27
N SER A 232 25.16 -1.80 -29.65
CA SER A 232 23.77 -2.08 -29.27
C SER A 232 23.14 -2.99 -30.33
N GLN A 233 22.43 -4.02 -29.89
CA GLN A 233 21.57 -4.80 -30.76
C GLN A 233 20.30 -4.03 -31.07
N THR A 234 19.94 -3.96 -32.35
CA THR A 234 18.66 -3.39 -32.76
C THR A 234 17.54 -4.30 -32.26
N ILE A 235 16.69 -3.79 -31.38
CA ILE A 235 15.50 -4.52 -30.94
C ILE A 235 14.48 -4.46 -32.07
N GLN A 236 14.10 -5.64 -32.59
CA GLN A 236 13.00 -5.75 -33.55
C GLN A 236 11.68 -5.74 -32.75
N PRO A 237 10.77 -4.76 -32.96
CA PRO A 237 9.50 -4.75 -32.30
C PRO A 237 8.66 -5.97 -32.72
N LEU A 238 8.12 -6.69 -31.74
CA LEU A 238 7.16 -7.75 -31.99
C LEU A 238 5.78 -7.12 -32.27
N ALA A 239 5.33 -7.21 -33.52
CA ALA A 239 3.99 -6.79 -33.89
C ALA A 239 2.97 -7.86 -33.46
N VAL A 240 2.03 -7.50 -32.61
CA VAL A 240 0.92 -8.38 -32.22
C VAL A 240 -0.19 -8.30 -33.26
N ASN A 241 -0.56 -9.43 -33.83
CA ASN A 241 -1.74 -9.48 -34.71
C ASN A 241 -3.02 -9.57 -33.86
N LEU A 242 -3.65 -8.41 -33.62
CA LEU A 242 -4.85 -8.33 -32.80
C LEU A 242 -6.00 -9.22 -33.29
N LYS A 243 -6.10 -9.53 -34.60
CA LYS A 243 -7.14 -10.40 -35.14
C LYS A 243 -6.98 -11.87 -34.72
N GLU A 244 -5.76 -12.28 -34.40
CA GLU A 244 -5.47 -13.65 -33.93
C GLU A 244 -5.63 -13.78 -32.42
N VAL A 245 -5.40 -12.70 -31.66
CA VAL A 245 -5.36 -12.71 -30.18
C VAL A 245 -6.71 -12.37 -29.60
N VAL A 246 -7.48 -11.46 -30.24
CA VAL A 246 -8.76 -10.98 -29.72
C VAL A 246 -9.91 -11.80 -30.32
N LYS A 247 -10.63 -12.53 -29.47
CA LYS A 247 -11.94 -13.11 -29.80
C LYS A 247 -13.02 -12.08 -29.57
N ARG A 248 -13.86 -11.84 -30.57
CA ARG A 248 -14.92 -10.85 -30.50
C ARG A 248 -16.29 -11.51 -30.67
N GLU A 249 -17.17 -11.28 -29.71
CA GLU A 249 -18.55 -11.82 -29.70
C GLU A 249 -19.54 -10.71 -29.37
N TYR A 250 -20.80 -10.91 -29.77
CA TYR A 250 -21.91 -10.01 -29.46
C TYR A 250 -22.80 -10.65 -28.39
N VAL A 251 -23.02 -9.96 -27.27
CA VAL A 251 -23.87 -10.40 -26.18
C VAL A 251 -25.02 -9.39 -26.05
N GLY A 252 -26.13 -9.65 -26.71
CA GLY A 252 -27.21 -8.66 -26.87
C GLY A 252 -26.70 -7.41 -27.58
N PRO A 253 -26.88 -6.20 -26.99
CA PRO A 253 -26.33 -4.94 -27.54
C PRO A 253 -24.85 -4.71 -27.25
N ALA A 254 -24.26 -5.52 -26.39
CA ALA A 254 -22.86 -5.35 -25.97
C ALA A 254 -21.89 -6.13 -26.88
N VAL A 255 -20.66 -5.62 -27.00
CA VAL A 255 -19.55 -6.30 -27.69
C VAL A 255 -18.58 -6.80 -26.65
N LEU A 256 -18.40 -8.12 -26.59
CA LEU A 256 -17.38 -8.75 -25.77
C LEU A 256 -16.09 -8.91 -26.59
N ASN A 257 -15.00 -8.31 -26.11
CA ASN A 257 -13.65 -8.56 -26.63
C ASN A 257 -12.89 -9.38 -25.58
N TYR A 258 -12.47 -10.58 -25.93
CA TYR A 258 -11.78 -11.49 -25.03
C TYR A 258 -10.34 -11.73 -25.50
N VAL A 259 -9.40 -11.66 -24.57
CA VAL A 259 -8.00 -12.06 -24.74
C VAL A 259 -7.64 -13.03 -23.64
N GLN A 260 -7.12 -14.20 -23.99
CA GLN A 260 -6.69 -15.18 -23.01
C GLN A 260 -5.44 -14.68 -22.28
N ASN A 261 -5.46 -14.69 -20.93
CA ASN A 261 -4.27 -14.49 -20.14
C ASN A 261 -3.46 -15.80 -20.09
N ALA A 262 -2.34 -15.85 -20.81
CA ALA A 262 -1.46 -17.02 -20.84
C ALA A 262 -0.36 -16.99 -19.76
N ASP A 263 -0.19 -15.85 -19.07
CA ASP A 263 0.94 -15.64 -18.17
C ASP A 263 0.66 -16.13 -16.74
N ASN A 264 -0.59 -16.04 -16.30
CA ASN A 264 -1.01 -16.38 -14.95
C ASN A 264 -2.52 -16.62 -14.89
N LYS A 265 -3.03 -17.00 -13.71
CA LYS A 265 -4.46 -17.29 -13.47
C LYS A 265 -5.23 -16.07 -12.95
N LEU A 266 -4.91 -14.88 -13.40
CA LEU A 266 -5.68 -13.68 -13.07
C LEU A 266 -6.55 -13.27 -14.25
N PHE A 267 -7.77 -12.84 -13.96
CA PHE A 267 -8.65 -12.22 -14.94
C PHE A 267 -8.71 -10.71 -14.76
N SER A 268 -9.08 -10.02 -15.83
CA SER A 268 -9.47 -8.61 -15.81
C SER A 268 -10.70 -8.45 -16.68
N LEU A 269 -11.81 -8.02 -16.08
CA LEU A 269 -13.07 -7.71 -16.77
C LEU A 269 -13.31 -6.21 -16.70
N SER A 270 -13.71 -5.58 -17.80
CA SER A 270 -14.09 -4.18 -17.83
C SER A 270 -15.39 -3.98 -18.62
N TYR A 271 -16.38 -3.41 -17.97
CA TYR A 271 -17.60 -2.91 -18.62
C TYR A 271 -17.35 -1.45 -19.00
N ARG A 272 -17.40 -1.14 -20.29
CA ARG A 272 -17.25 0.21 -20.81
C ARG A 272 -18.57 0.73 -21.33
N TYR A 273 -18.97 1.87 -20.82
CA TYR A 273 -20.14 2.61 -21.26
C TYR A 273 -19.65 3.90 -21.96
N ASP A 274 -20.15 4.17 -23.17
CA ASP A 274 -19.83 5.39 -23.92
C ASP A 274 -20.63 6.60 -23.39
N TYR A 275 -20.48 6.87 -22.10
CA TYR A 275 -21.13 7.92 -21.35
C TYR A 275 -20.21 8.43 -20.24
N GLY A 276 -19.66 9.61 -20.38
CA GLY A 276 -18.66 10.16 -19.48
C GLY A 276 -18.99 11.57 -18.96
N LYS A 277 -18.01 12.24 -18.37
CA LYS A 277 -18.17 13.58 -17.77
C LYS A 277 -18.64 14.66 -18.74
N TRP A 278 -18.37 14.51 -20.03
CA TRP A 278 -18.89 15.43 -21.04
C TRP A 278 -20.41 15.33 -21.18
N HIS A 279 -20.98 14.17 -20.93
CA HIS A 279 -22.42 13.93 -20.93
C HIS A 279 -23.06 14.34 -19.61
N ASN A 280 -22.39 14.05 -18.46
CA ASN A 280 -22.89 14.39 -17.14
C ASN A 280 -21.73 14.61 -16.14
N LYS A 281 -21.55 15.85 -15.71
CA LYS A 281 -20.51 16.22 -14.74
C LYS A 281 -20.67 15.57 -13.36
N SER A 282 -21.88 15.15 -13.00
CA SER A 282 -22.14 14.47 -11.71
C SER A 282 -21.46 13.12 -11.59
N LEU A 283 -20.99 12.51 -12.69
CA LEU A 283 -20.24 11.25 -12.64
C LEU A 283 -18.96 11.36 -11.78
N SER A 284 -18.34 12.54 -11.72
CA SER A 284 -17.18 12.78 -10.85
C SER A 284 -17.50 12.63 -9.35
N LEU A 285 -18.76 12.74 -8.95
CA LEU A 285 -19.22 12.49 -7.58
C LEU A 285 -19.73 11.06 -7.42
N VAL A 286 -20.36 10.51 -8.46
CA VAL A 286 -20.97 9.18 -8.43
C VAL A 286 -19.93 8.08 -8.33
N ALA A 287 -18.85 8.13 -9.13
CA ALA A 287 -17.82 7.08 -9.14
C ALA A 287 -17.15 6.86 -7.77
N PRO A 288 -16.68 7.90 -7.05
CA PRO A 288 -16.20 7.73 -5.68
C PRO A 288 -17.27 7.25 -4.70
N TYR A 289 -18.52 7.74 -4.87
CA TYR A 289 -19.63 7.38 -3.99
C TYR A 289 -20.01 5.91 -4.11
N MET A 290 -19.95 5.32 -5.30
CA MET A 290 -20.27 3.89 -5.52
C MET A 290 -19.43 2.93 -4.67
N LYS A 291 -18.23 3.33 -4.25
CA LYS A 291 -17.39 2.55 -3.33
C LYS A 291 -17.93 2.50 -1.90
N LEU A 292 -18.83 3.40 -1.54
CA LEU A 292 -19.44 3.51 -0.21
C LEU A 292 -20.83 2.87 -0.16
N VAL A 293 -21.32 2.35 -1.27
CA VAL A 293 -22.66 1.74 -1.38
C VAL A 293 -22.53 0.22 -1.36
N GLY A 294 -23.46 -0.44 -0.70
CA GLY A 294 -23.59 -1.89 -0.79
C GLY A 294 -24.42 -2.32 -1.99
N THR A 295 -24.69 -3.60 -2.06
CA THR A 295 -25.65 -4.20 -3.02
C THR A 295 -26.87 -4.71 -2.27
N LYS A 296 -27.86 -5.25 -2.99
CA LYS A 296 -29.05 -5.84 -2.38
C LYS A 296 -28.66 -7.01 -1.45
N GLY A 297 -28.81 -6.81 -0.15
CA GLY A 297 -28.50 -7.81 0.87
C GLY A 297 -27.07 -7.78 1.43
N TYR A 298 -26.19 -6.91 0.92
CA TYR A 298 -24.81 -6.76 1.38
C TYR A 298 -24.48 -5.30 1.67
N SER A 299 -23.97 -5.01 2.86
CA SER A 299 -23.43 -3.69 3.16
C SER A 299 -22.15 -3.41 2.35
N ALA A 300 -21.75 -2.14 2.25
CA ALA A 300 -20.45 -1.78 1.62
C ALA A 300 -19.25 -2.46 2.30
N ALA A 301 -19.34 -2.71 3.61
CA ALA A 301 -18.32 -3.44 4.34
C ALA A 301 -18.30 -4.93 3.97
N ASP A 302 -19.48 -5.56 3.80
CA ASP A 302 -19.58 -6.97 3.41
C ASP A 302 -19.07 -7.19 2.00
N VAL A 303 -19.44 -6.32 1.05
CA VAL A 303 -18.89 -6.33 -0.33
C VAL A 303 -17.37 -6.24 -0.30
N SER A 304 -16.82 -5.29 0.45
CA SER A 304 -15.37 -5.12 0.56
C SER A 304 -14.66 -6.33 1.15
N LYS A 305 -15.23 -6.92 2.22
CA LYS A 305 -14.69 -8.14 2.85
C LYS A 305 -14.73 -9.33 1.89
N ALA A 306 -15.84 -9.50 1.14
CA ALA A 306 -15.97 -10.58 0.17
C ALA A 306 -14.93 -10.46 -0.95
N PHE A 307 -14.83 -9.29 -1.58
CA PHE A 307 -13.83 -9.04 -2.61
C PHE A 307 -12.40 -9.24 -2.10
N TYR A 308 -12.09 -8.76 -0.88
CA TYR A 308 -10.78 -8.94 -0.28
C TYR A 308 -10.45 -10.42 -0.01
N ARG A 309 -11.42 -11.21 0.49
CA ARG A 309 -11.27 -12.67 0.69
C ARG A 309 -10.99 -13.43 -0.59
N TRP A 310 -11.55 -13.00 -1.70
CA TRP A 310 -11.35 -13.60 -3.02
C TRP A 310 -10.09 -13.08 -3.73
N GLY A 311 -9.33 -12.17 -3.12
CA GLY A 311 -8.22 -11.50 -3.80
C GLY A 311 -8.67 -10.66 -5.01
N CYS A 312 -9.96 -10.33 -5.07
CA CYS A 312 -10.54 -9.56 -6.16
C CYS A 312 -10.58 -8.07 -5.80
N LYS A 313 -10.51 -7.24 -6.83
CA LYS A 313 -10.66 -5.78 -6.72
C LYS A 313 -11.66 -5.30 -7.76
N PHE A 314 -12.43 -4.29 -7.41
CA PHE A 314 -13.29 -3.59 -8.36
C PHE A 314 -13.03 -2.09 -8.33
N ALA A 315 -13.29 -1.42 -9.43
CA ALA A 315 -13.17 0.03 -9.54
C ALA A 315 -14.25 0.62 -10.43
N PHE A 316 -14.70 1.81 -10.04
CA PHE A 316 -15.57 2.67 -10.83
C PHE A 316 -14.71 3.86 -11.29
N MET A 317 -14.58 4.04 -12.61
CA MET A 317 -13.69 5.05 -13.19
C MET A 317 -14.45 5.87 -14.24
N GLU A 318 -14.54 7.16 -13.99
CA GLU A 318 -15.13 8.10 -14.94
C GLU A 318 -14.05 8.71 -15.85
N GLY A 319 -14.24 8.57 -17.15
CA GLY A 319 -13.51 9.30 -18.20
C GLY A 319 -14.29 10.51 -18.69
N ASN A 320 -13.73 11.21 -19.65
CA ASN A 320 -14.40 12.35 -20.28
C ASN A 320 -15.60 11.91 -21.14
N ASP A 321 -15.41 10.89 -21.94
CA ASP A 321 -16.37 10.35 -22.92
C ASP A 321 -16.93 8.96 -22.53
N HIS A 322 -16.38 8.33 -21.51
CA HIS A 322 -16.76 6.97 -21.11
C HIS A 322 -16.77 6.79 -19.59
N TYR A 323 -17.41 5.71 -19.13
CA TYR A 323 -17.41 5.23 -17.76
C TYR A 323 -17.04 3.75 -17.76
N ASN A 324 -16.12 3.35 -16.92
CA ASN A 324 -15.66 1.98 -16.79
C ASN A 324 -15.98 1.42 -15.40
N ILE A 325 -16.48 0.20 -15.38
CA ILE A 325 -16.54 -0.65 -14.17
C ILE A 325 -15.57 -1.79 -14.42
N SER A 326 -14.59 -1.96 -13.56
CA SER A 326 -13.59 -3.02 -13.71
C SER A 326 -13.56 -3.95 -12.52
N ILE A 327 -13.32 -5.23 -12.79
CA ILE A 327 -13.09 -6.29 -11.81
C ILE A 327 -11.80 -7.00 -12.21
N VAL A 328 -10.92 -7.23 -11.24
CA VAL A 328 -9.69 -8.01 -11.43
C VAL A 328 -9.52 -8.99 -10.27
N GLY A 329 -8.96 -10.16 -10.53
CA GLY A 329 -8.73 -11.15 -9.49
C GLY A 329 -8.36 -12.53 -10.03
N PRO A 330 -8.26 -13.55 -9.17
CA PRO A 330 -8.05 -14.94 -9.58
C PRO A 330 -9.23 -15.49 -10.37
N GLU A 331 -8.95 -16.30 -11.42
CA GLU A 331 -9.97 -16.91 -12.28
C GLU A 331 -11.01 -17.72 -11.51
N GLU A 332 -10.60 -18.40 -10.44
CA GLU A 332 -11.50 -19.23 -9.61
C GLU A 332 -12.62 -18.44 -8.92
N TYR A 333 -12.45 -17.13 -8.74
CA TYR A 333 -13.47 -16.26 -8.13
C TYR A 333 -14.20 -15.38 -9.15
N PHE A 334 -14.01 -15.61 -10.45
CA PHE A 334 -14.64 -14.82 -11.51
C PHE A 334 -16.16 -14.71 -11.34
N ASP A 335 -16.83 -15.85 -11.29
CA ASP A 335 -18.30 -15.90 -11.20
C ASP A 335 -18.82 -15.24 -9.92
N SER A 336 -18.13 -15.48 -8.78
CA SER A 336 -18.51 -14.89 -7.49
C SER A 336 -18.35 -13.37 -7.48
N ALA A 337 -17.25 -12.87 -8.06
CA ALA A 337 -16.96 -11.44 -8.10
C ALA A 337 -17.92 -10.69 -9.05
N VAL A 338 -18.23 -11.28 -10.21
CA VAL A 338 -19.22 -10.73 -11.16
C VAL A 338 -20.59 -10.71 -10.53
N TRP A 339 -21.05 -11.84 -9.97
CA TRP A 339 -22.37 -11.94 -9.34
C TRP A 339 -22.57 -10.94 -8.19
N LEU A 340 -21.55 -10.68 -7.41
CA LEU A 340 -21.67 -9.75 -6.26
C LEU A 340 -21.69 -8.28 -6.71
N LEU A 341 -21.09 -7.96 -7.85
CA LEU A 341 -21.03 -6.58 -8.35
C LEU A 341 -22.27 -6.20 -9.18
N ASP A 342 -22.89 -7.18 -9.91
CA ASP A 342 -24.12 -7.02 -10.69
C ASP A 342 -25.37 -6.90 -9.79
#